data_67d34eda693d430ffa933da2dba1cce2
#
_entry.id   67d34eda693d430ffa933da2dba1cce2
#
_cell.length_a   1.000
_cell.length_b   1.000
_cell.length_c   1.000
_cell.angle_alpha   90.00
_cell.angle_beta   90.00
_cell.angle_gamma   90.00
#
_symmetry.space_group_name_H-M   'P 1'
#
loop_
_entity.id
_entity.type
_entity.pdbx_description
1 polymer ?
#
loop_
_entity_poly.entity_id
_entity_poly.type
_entity_poly.pdbx_seq_one_letter_code
_entity_poly.pdbx_strand_id
1 'polypeptide(L)'
;PVMGNYAYRIDEEKSEIIGVIDGHSMDDAKNFNMYFVLRFPDGAVDFTRTKLSADNGTKKGHLHIYFNVKDVEFSIGTSYISAELAVLAIDREIGEKSFDEVLKENNEIWEEHLERIEAEFEDERTKKTFYTCLWRTFLFPHKCYEYDRNGKMIHYTPFDGSVHEGPRYTDNGFWDTYRTVYPLFSKIAR
;
A
#
# COMPACT_ATOMS: atom_id res chain seq x y z
N PRO A 1 8.87 -13.46 -0.88
CA PRO A 1 10.09 -12.92 -0.29
C PRO A 1 10.71 -11.99 -1.31
N VAL A 2 10.76 -10.70 -0.98
CA VAL A 2 11.40 -9.70 -1.81
C VAL A 2 12.90 -9.93 -1.73
N MET A 3 13.53 -10.26 -2.86
CA MET A 3 14.98 -10.35 -2.96
C MET A 3 15.49 -8.99 -3.43
N GLY A 4 16.10 -8.20 -2.53
CA GLY A 4 16.61 -6.90 -2.88
C GLY A 4 17.50 -6.31 -1.78
N ASN A 5 18.17 -5.21 -2.09
CA ASN A 5 18.85 -4.42 -1.08
C ASN A 5 17.80 -3.68 -0.24
N TYR A 6 18.11 -3.46 1.02
CA TYR A 6 17.26 -2.72 1.94
C TYR A 6 18.12 -1.81 2.79
N ALA A 7 17.59 -0.66 3.12
CA ALA A 7 18.15 0.26 4.08
C ALA A 7 17.03 0.84 4.95
N TYR A 8 17.35 1.20 6.16
CA TYR A 8 16.41 1.92 7.03
C TYR A 8 17.17 2.93 7.88
N ARG A 9 16.45 3.92 8.36
CA ARG A 9 16.87 4.85 9.40
C ARG A 9 15.77 5.03 10.43
N ILE A 10 16.14 5.32 11.64
CA ILE A 10 15.23 5.64 12.73
C ILE A 10 15.26 7.17 12.93
N ASP A 11 14.09 7.75 13.06
CA ASP A 11 13.85 9.13 13.46
C ASP A 11 13.11 9.09 14.81
N GLU A 12 13.89 9.13 15.90
CA GLU A 12 13.33 9.00 17.25
C GLU A 12 12.47 10.21 17.64
N GLU A 13 12.79 11.41 17.11
CA GLU A 13 12.03 12.64 17.40
C GLU A 13 10.62 12.59 16.84
N LYS A 14 10.44 11.89 15.71
CA LYS A 14 9.15 11.72 15.04
C LYS A 14 8.50 10.36 15.31
N SER A 15 9.16 9.53 16.11
CA SER A 15 8.75 8.14 16.32
C SER A 15 8.54 7.37 15.00
N GLU A 16 9.45 7.55 14.02
CA GLU A 16 9.37 6.98 12.69
C GLU A 16 10.52 6.01 12.39
N ILE A 17 10.19 4.94 11.67
CA ILE A 17 11.15 4.09 10.98
C ILE A 17 10.95 4.27 9.49
N ILE A 18 11.98 4.74 8.82
CA ILE A 18 11.95 5.07 7.40
C ILE A 18 12.87 4.11 6.66
N GLY A 19 12.38 3.45 5.64
CA GLY A 19 13.18 2.49 4.91
C GLY A 19 12.94 2.49 3.41
N VAL A 20 13.80 1.75 2.72
CA VAL A 20 13.70 1.47 1.30
C VAL A 20 13.96 0.00 1.06
N ILE A 21 13.15 -0.59 0.19
CA ILE A 21 13.29 -1.94 -0.30
C ILE A 21 13.53 -1.84 -1.80
N ASP A 22 14.68 -2.34 -2.24
CA ASP A 22 14.98 -2.54 -3.64
C ASP A 22 14.35 -3.88 -4.04
N GLY A 23 13.13 -3.82 -4.56
CA GLY A 23 12.31 -4.98 -4.91
C GLY A 23 12.46 -5.33 -6.38
N HIS A 24 13.17 -6.41 -6.69
CA HIS A 24 13.07 -7.03 -7.99
C HIS A 24 11.92 -8.05 -7.96
N SER A 25 10.80 -7.71 -8.58
CA SER A 25 9.79 -8.68 -9.01
C SER A 25 10.32 -9.44 -10.22
N MET A 26 9.70 -10.54 -10.56
CA MET A 26 10.15 -11.56 -11.52
C MET A 26 10.70 -11.07 -12.89
N ASP A 27 10.58 -9.81 -13.21
CA ASP A 27 11.13 -9.19 -14.41
C ASP A 27 12.00 -7.99 -14.05
N ASP A 28 13.22 -8.05 -14.38
CA ASP A 28 14.37 -7.13 -14.38
C ASP A 28 14.15 -5.60 -14.38
N ALA A 29 13.12 -5.07 -13.74
CA ALA A 29 12.98 -3.64 -13.52
C ALA A 29 14.04 -3.17 -12.51
N LYS A 30 15.23 -2.88 -12.99
CA LYS A 30 16.44 -2.58 -12.21
C LYS A 30 16.33 -1.34 -11.32
N ASN A 31 15.30 -0.52 -11.52
CA ASN A 31 15.13 0.77 -10.83
C ASN A 31 13.82 0.82 -10.04
N PHE A 32 13.37 -0.28 -9.46
CA PHE A 32 12.10 -0.33 -8.76
C PHE A 32 12.33 -0.43 -7.26
N ASN A 33 12.28 0.72 -6.60
CA ASN A 33 12.38 0.83 -5.15
C ASN A 33 11.01 1.09 -4.55
N MET A 34 10.76 0.59 -3.35
CA MET A 34 9.64 0.98 -2.53
C MET A 34 10.17 1.61 -1.24
N TYR A 35 9.86 2.87 -1.04
CA TYR A 35 10.08 3.58 0.21
C TYR A 35 8.91 3.31 1.15
N PHE A 36 9.19 3.18 2.43
CA PHE A 36 8.15 3.03 3.44
C PHE A 36 8.47 3.85 4.68
N VAL A 37 7.43 4.26 5.37
CA VAL A 37 7.49 4.90 6.67
C VAL A 37 6.54 4.18 7.61
N LEU A 38 7.05 3.79 8.76
CA LEU A 38 6.25 3.31 9.89
C LEU A 38 6.25 4.43 10.93
N ARG A 39 5.09 4.98 11.25
CA ARG A 39 4.93 6.03 12.25
C ARG A 39 4.20 5.45 13.46
N PHE A 40 4.80 5.61 14.61
CA PHE A 40 4.31 5.08 15.88
C PHE A 40 3.91 6.19 16.84
N PRO A 41 3.02 5.91 17.80
CA PRO A 41 2.81 6.81 18.93
C PRO A 41 4.09 7.02 19.74
N ASP A 42 4.25 8.21 20.29
CA ASP A 42 5.41 8.57 21.10
C ASP A 42 5.62 7.59 22.25
N GLY A 43 6.87 7.14 22.41
CA GLY A 43 7.26 6.19 23.43
C GLY A 43 6.79 4.76 23.26
N ALA A 44 6.03 4.44 22.20
CA ALA A 44 5.55 3.09 21.97
C ALA A 44 6.66 2.11 21.55
N VAL A 45 7.71 2.59 20.88
CA VAL A 45 8.81 1.78 20.38
C VAL A 45 10.06 1.97 21.22
N ASP A 46 10.73 0.88 21.53
CA ASP A 46 12.09 0.89 22.08
C ASP A 46 13.11 0.93 20.93
N PHE A 47 13.46 2.13 20.50
CA PHE A 47 14.40 2.33 19.40
C PHE A 47 15.82 1.87 19.72
N THR A 48 16.20 1.78 21.00
CA THR A 48 17.53 1.31 21.41
C THR A 48 17.71 -0.19 21.15
N ARG A 49 16.62 -0.95 21.17
CA ARG A 49 16.60 -2.39 20.90
C ARG A 49 16.21 -2.73 19.46
N THR A 50 15.56 -1.80 18.77
CA THR A 50 15.12 -1.98 17.36
C THR A 50 16.34 -2.14 16.46
N LYS A 51 16.42 -3.22 15.71
CA LYS A 51 17.58 -3.57 14.89
C LYS A 51 17.22 -4.33 13.64
N LEU A 52 18.08 -4.20 12.65
CA LEU A 52 18.07 -5.02 11.46
C LEU A 52 18.97 -6.24 11.67
N SER A 53 18.49 -7.42 11.38
CA SER A 53 19.32 -8.61 11.23
C SER A 53 19.36 -9.02 9.76
N ALA A 54 20.53 -9.42 9.29
CA ALA A 54 20.71 -10.02 7.98
C ALA A 54 20.93 -11.52 8.13
N ASP A 55 20.30 -12.30 7.28
CA ASP A 55 20.60 -13.72 7.20
C ASP A 55 21.97 -13.92 6.56
N ASN A 56 22.84 -14.70 7.18
CA ASN A 56 24.17 -15.01 6.67
C ASN A 56 24.06 -15.62 5.25
N GLY A 57 24.62 -14.91 4.28
CA GLY A 57 24.70 -15.37 2.89
C GLY A 57 23.45 -15.11 2.02
N THR A 58 22.45 -14.45 2.55
CA THR A 58 21.27 -14.00 1.77
C THR A 58 21.17 -12.47 1.77
N LYS A 59 20.57 -11.90 0.70
CA LYS A 59 20.23 -10.46 0.65
C LYS A 59 18.93 -10.14 1.41
N LYS A 60 18.51 -11.02 2.33
CA LYS A 60 17.29 -10.82 3.13
C LYS A 60 17.64 -10.15 4.43
N GLY A 61 16.83 -9.18 4.82
CA GLY A 61 16.91 -8.53 6.11
C GLY A 61 15.59 -8.60 6.86
N HIS A 62 15.69 -8.67 8.17
CA HIS A 62 14.55 -8.65 9.08
C HIS A 62 14.69 -7.45 10.01
N LEU A 63 13.71 -6.55 9.97
CA LEU A 63 13.60 -5.48 10.93
C LEU A 63 12.86 -5.99 12.16
N HIS A 64 13.54 -6.00 13.29
CA HIS A 64 12.99 -6.38 14.59
C HIS A 64 12.64 -5.11 15.36
N ILE A 65 11.36 -4.88 15.56
CA ILE A 65 10.85 -3.72 16.31
C ILE A 65 10.44 -4.22 17.69
N TYR A 66 10.93 -3.54 18.73
CA TYR A 66 10.58 -3.83 20.11
C TYR A 66 9.66 -2.75 20.64
N PHE A 67 8.58 -3.16 21.28
CA PHE A 67 7.57 -2.27 21.81
C PHE A 67 7.67 -2.15 23.34
N ASN A 68 7.44 -0.95 23.84
CA ASN A 68 7.30 -0.65 25.27
C ASN A 68 5.86 -0.86 25.77
N VAL A 69 4.93 -1.05 24.84
CA VAL A 69 3.49 -1.21 25.08
C VAL A 69 3.03 -2.58 24.59
N LYS A 70 1.91 -3.05 25.14
CA LYS A 70 1.35 -4.35 24.78
C LYS A 70 0.54 -4.29 23.48
N ASP A 71 -0.20 -3.21 23.30
CA ASP A 71 -1.04 -2.98 22.13
C ASP A 71 -0.61 -1.64 21.52
N VAL A 72 -0.46 -1.58 20.19
CA VAL A 72 -0.03 -0.38 19.47
C VAL A 72 -0.76 -0.25 18.15
N GLU A 73 -1.28 0.93 17.91
CA GLU A 73 -1.74 1.35 16.57
C GLU A 73 -0.62 2.15 15.91
N PHE A 74 -0.36 1.91 14.65
CA PHE A 74 0.66 2.63 13.90
C PHE A 74 0.26 2.81 12.44
N SER A 75 0.82 3.81 11.80
CA SER A 75 0.55 4.13 10.40
C SER A 75 1.68 3.66 9.50
N ILE A 76 1.31 3.20 8.29
CA ILE A 76 2.26 2.83 7.24
C ILE A 76 2.00 3.70 6.02
N GLY A 77 3.03 4.41 5.57
CA GLY A 77 3.04 5.08 4.27
C GLY A 77 4.01 4.40 3.33
N THR A 78 3.67 4.36 2.05
CA THR A 78 4.54 3.82 1.01
C THR A 78 4.62 4.77 -0.17
N SER A 79 5.75 4.73 -0.89
CA SER A 79 5.96 5.48 -2.12
C SER A 79 6.95 4.76 -3.02
N TYR A 80 6.73 4.84 -4.33
CA TYR A 80 7.73 4.40 -5.32
C TYR A 80 8.71 5.51 -5.69
N ILE A 81 8.52 6.72 -5.17
CA ILE A 81 9.30 7.90 -5.55
C ILE A 81 10.29 8.29 -4.46
N SER A 82 9.80 8.49 -3.23
CA SER A 82 10.68 8.92 -2.13
C SER A 82 10.08 8.69 -0.73
N ALA A 83 10.95 8.71 0.28
CA ALA A 83 10.53 8.61 1.67
C ALA A 83 9.67 9.81 2.10
N GLU A 84 9.94 11.01 1.56
CA GLU A 84 9.16 12.22 1.84
C GLU A 84 7.72 12.09 1.31
N LEU A 85 7.52 11.42 0.18
CA LEU A 85 6.18 11.17 -0.33
C LEU A 85 5.47 10.06 0.45
N ALA A 86 6.19 9.08 0.99
CA ALA A 86 5.62 8.10 1.91
C ALA A 86 5.12 8.76 3.21
N VAL A 87 5.86 9.75 3.77
CA VAL A 87 5.38 10.58 4.88
C VAL A 87 4.14 11.37 4.48
N LEU A 88 4.19 12.04 3.33
CA LEU A 88 3.06 12.84 2.84
C LEU A 88 1.80 12.00 2.62
N ALA A 89 1.94 10.75 2.20
CA ALA A 89 0.81 9.81 2.08
C ALA A 89 0.14 9.56 3.44
N ILE A 90 0.91 9.31 4.51
CA ILE A 90 0.35 9.19 5.87
C ILE A 90 -0.40 10.47 6.25
N ASP A 91 0.23 11.63 6.08
CA ASP A 91 -0.35 12.92 6.50
C ASP A 91 -1.66 13.24 5.75
N ARG A 92 -1.78 12.84 4.48
CA ARG A 92 -2.96 13.10 3.64
C ARG A 92 -4.07 12.08 3.82
N GLU A 93 -3.75 10.82 3.94
CA GLU A 93 -4.72 9.73 3.90
C GLU A 93 -5.19 9.34 5.30
N ILE A 94 -4.30 9.40 6.28
CA ILE A 94 -4.56 9.05 7.67
C ILE A 94 -4.66 10.33 8.53
N GLY A 95 -3.61 11.16 8.52
CA GLY A 95 -3.53 12.35 9.38
C GLY A 95 -3.60 11.99 10.86
N GLU A 96 -4.50 12.63 11.58
CA GLU A 96 -4.73 12.43 13.02
C GLU A 96 -5.86 11.40 13.31
N LYS A 97 -6.36 10.70 12.29
CA LYS A 97 -7.47 9.75 12.47
C LYS A 97 -7.02 8.51 13.24
N SER A 98 -7.90 8.04 14.12
CA SER A 98 -7.78 6.75 14.79
C SER A 98 -7.99 5.59 13.81
N PHE A 99 -7.60 4.39 14.21
CA PHE A 99 -7.85 3.17 13.43
C PHE A 99 -9.34 2.99 13.12
N ASP A 100 -10.22 3.23 14.10
CA ASP A 100 -11.66 3.08 13.92
C ASP A 100 -12.24 4.07 12.91
N GLU A 101 -11.74 5.31 12.87
CA GLU A 101 -12.14 6.31 11.88
C GLU A 101 -11.70 5.91 10.48
N VAL A 102 -10.46 5.46 10.32
CA VAL A 102 -9.95 4.97 9.03
C VAL A 102 -10.71 3.72 8.58
N LEU A 103 -11.00 2.80 9.51
CA LEU A 103 -11.78 1.60 9.21
C LEU A 103 -13.19 1.96 8.75
N LYS A 104 -13.84 2.91 9.41
CA LYS A 104 -15.19 3.38 9.04
C LYS A 104 -15.18 3.98 7.62
N GLU A 105 -14.27 4.91 7.34
CA GLU A 105 -14.14 5.53 6.01
C GLU A 105 -13.89 4.47 4.92
N ASN A 106 -13.01 3.50 5.19
CA ASN A 106 -12.72 2.42 4.26
C ASN A 106 -13.94 1.54 3.99
N ASN A 107 -14.72 1.23 5.03
CA ASN A 107 -15.95 0.45 4.87
C ASN A 107 -16.98 1.21 4.03
N GLU A 108 -17.19 2.52 4.28
CA GLU A 108 -18.09 3.36 3.50
C GLU A 108 -17.73 3.39 2.02
N ILE A 109 -16.43 3.50 1.68
CA ILE A 109 -15.94 3.45 0.30
C ILE A 109 -16.25 2.08 -0.33
N TRP A 110 -16.01 0.99 0.39
CA TRP A 110 -16.26 -0.35 -0.15
C TRP A 110 -17.75 -0.65 -0.28
N GLU A 111 -18.58 -0.19 0.64
CA GLU A 111 -20.05 -0.30 0.56
C GLU A 111 -20.55 0.39 -0.70
N GLU A 112 -20.14 1.63 -0.98
CA GLU A 112 -20.51 2.35 -2.21
C GLU A 112 -20.18 1.55 -3.48
N HIS A 113 -19.04 0.85 -3.50
CA HIS A 113 -18.62 0.05 -4.65
C HIS A 113 -19.40 -1.26 -4.77
N LEU A 114 -19.69 -1.92 -3.66
CA LEU A 114 -20.37 -3.21 -3.65
C LEU A 114 -21.88 -3.10 -3.87
N GLU A 115 -22.49 -2.02 -3.39
CA GLU A 115 -23.92 -1.72 -3.58
C GLU A 115 -24.31 -1.41 -5.04
N ARG A 116 -23.34 -1.27 -5.94
CA ARG A 116 -23.61 -1.14 -7.39
C ARG A 116 -24.29 -2.35 -7.99
N ILE A 117 -24.27 -3.48 -7.31
CA ILE A 117 -25.02 -4.68 -7.63
C ILE A 117 -25.81 -5.12 -6.42
N GLU A 118 -27.12 -4.90 -6.44
CA GLU A 118 -28.04 -5.47 -5.47
C GLU A 118 -28.53 -6.82 -5.98
N ALA A 119 -28.45 -7.84 -5.14
CA ALA A 119 -28.90 -9.18 -5.46
C ALA A 119 -29.52 -9.87 -4.25
N GLU A 120 -30.57 -10.67 -4.51
CA GLU A 120 -31.18 -11.53 -3.51
C GLU A 120 -30.54 -12.91 -3.53
N PHE A 121 -30.38 -13.49 -2.35
CA PHE A 121 -29.70 -14.77 -2.17
C PHE A 121 -30.54 -15.69 -1.30
N GLU A 122 -30.51 -16.98 -1.60
CA GLU A 122 -31.22 -17.99 -0.82
C GLU A 122 -30.56 -18.23 0.55
N ASP A 123 -29.26 -17.98 0.67
CA ASP A 123 -28.49 -18.19 1.89
C ASP A 123 -27.32 -17.21 2.04
N GLU A 124 -26.90 -16.99 3.29
CA GLU A 124 -25.80 -16.08 3.65
C GLU A 124 -24.44 -16.51 3.06
N ARG A 125 -24.19 -17.78 2.86
CA ARG A 125 -22.94 -18.26 2.29
C ARG A 125 -22.79 -17.84 0.83
N THR A 126 -23.85 -18.01 0.06
CA THR A 126 -23.88 -17.59 -1.34
C THR A 126 -23.75 -16.07 -1.46
N LYS A 127 -24.45 -15.30 -0.61
CA LYS A 127 -24.32 -13.85 -0.53
C LYS A 127 -22.88 -13.44 -0.25
N LYS A 128 -22.25 -14.00 0.78
CA LYS A 128 -20.87 -13.70 1.14
C LYS A 128 -19.89 -14.06 0.02
N THR A 129 -20.09 -15.18 -0.63
CA THR A 129 -19.27 -15.62 -1.77
C THR A 129 -19.37 -14.63 -2.93
N PHE A 130 -20.60 -14.22 -3.28
CA PHE A 130 -20.83 -13.26 -4.36
C PHE A 130 -20.12 -11.93 -4.10
N TYR A 131 -20.36 -11.30 -2.96
CA TYR A 131 -19.76 -10.00 -2.64
C TYR A 131 -18.24 -10.08 -2.44
N THR A 132 -17.73 -11.21 -1.96
CA THR A 132 -16.28 -11.44 -1.91
C THR A 132 -15.68 -11.53 -3.32
N CYS A 133 -16.36 -12.20 -4.26
CA CYS A 133 -15.92 -12.25 -5.65
C CYS A 133 -16.03 -10.88 -6.32
N LEU A 134 -17.10 -10.14 -6.08
CA LEU A 134 -17.28 -8.78 -6.59
C LEU A 134 -16.17 -7.85 -6.07
N TRP A 135 -15.89 -7.86 -4.76
CA TRP A 135 -14.79 -7.12 -4.15
C TRP A 135 -13.45 -7.43 -4.83
N ARG A 136 -13.15 -8.71 -5.10
CA ARG A 136 -11.91 -9.11 -5.78
C ARG A 136 -11.78 -8.53 -7.18
N THR A 137 -12.87 -8.26 -7.88
CA THR A 137 -12.81 -7.65 -9.22
C THR A 137 -12.32 -6.20 -9.17
N PHE A 138 -12.54 -5.50 -8.05
CA PHE A 138 -12.09 -4.13 -7.84
C PHE A 138 -10.65 -4.00 -7.33
N LEU A 139 -9.97 -5.11 -7.02
CA LEU A 139 -8.58 -5.05 -6.53
C LEU A 139 -7.57 -4.66 -7.62
N PHE A 140 -7.95 -4.76 -8.89
CA PHE A 140 -7.12 -4.43 -10.05
C PHE A 140 -7.90 -3.63 -11.09
N PRO A 141 -7.25 -2.69 -11.82
CA PRO A 141 -5.85 -2.25 -11.71
C PRO A 141 -5.63 -1.33 -10.52
N HIS A 142 -4.40 -1.32 -10.01
CA HIS A 142 -4.02 -0.38 -8.97
C HIS A 142 -3.76 1.03 -9.52
N LYS A 143 -4.02 2.04 -8.69
CA LYS A 143 -3.54 3.40 -8.90
C LYS A 143 -2.04 3.41 -8.59
N CYS A 144 -1.20 3.55 -9.61
CA CYS A 144 0.25 3.62 -9.47
C CYS A 144 0.77 5.05 -9.64
N TYR A 145 0.06 6.00 -9.08
CA TYR A 145 0.43 7.39 -9.00
C TYR A 145 0.30 7.90 -7.57
N GLU A 146 1.04 8.93 -7.28
CA GLU A 146 1.11 9.59 -5.99
C GLU A 146 0.79 11.06 -6.18
N TYR A 147 0.66 11.79 -5.09
CA TYR A 147 0.48 13.24 -5.13
C TYR A 147 1.70 13.93 -4.54
N ASP A 148 2.23 14.92 -5.24
CA ASP A 148 3.27 15.79 -4.71
C ASP A 148 2.73 16.75 -3.62
N ARG A 149 3.63 17.56 -3.05
CA ARG A 149 3.26 18.54 -2.00
C ARG A 149 2.25 19.58 -2.48
N ASN A 150 2.15 19.82 -3.77
CA ASN A 150 1.21 20.77 -4.39
C ASN A 150 -0.13 20.10 -4.76
N GLY A 151 -0.28 18.80 -4.51
CA GLY A 151 -1.48 18.04 -4.88
C GLY A 151 -1.50 17.63 -6.35
N LYS A 152 -0.39 17.72 -7.07
CA LYS A 152 -0.27 17.29 -8.45
C LYS A 152 -0.04 15.78 -8.52
N MET A 153 -0.76 15.11 -9.41
CA MET A 153 -0.54 13.68 -9.67
C MET A 153 0.79 13.48 -10.39
N ILE A 154 1.59 12.59 -9.85
CA ILE A 154 2.89 12.17 -10.38
C ILE A 154 3.03 10.66 -10.26
N HIS A 155 3.82 10.04 -11.12
CA HIS A 155 4.09 8.61 -11.05
C HIS A 155 5.55 8.29 -11.39
N TYR A 156 6.04 7.24 -10.77
CA TYR A 156 7.36 6.68 -11.08
C TYR A 156 7.27 5.71 -12.25
N THR A 157 8.24 5.74 -13.14
CA THR A 157 8.37 4.81 -14.25
C THR A 157 9.64 3.97 -14.10
N PRO A 158 9.55 2.66 -13.83
CA PRO A 158 10.71 1.79 -13.67
C PRO A 158 11.48 1.55 -15.00
N PHE A 159 10.86 1.87 -16.14
CA PHE A 159 11.48 1.68 -17.46
C PHE A 159 12.63 2.66 -17.73
N ASP A 160 12.48 3.89 -17.28
CA ASP A 160 13.50 4.93 -17.45
C ASP A 160 14.05 5.47 -16.12
N GLY A 161 13.46 5.07 -14.99
CA GLY A 161 13.87 5.49 -13.65
C GLY A 161 13.50 6.93 -13.32
N SER A 162 12.51 7.51 -14.00
CA SER A 162 12.10 8.90 -13.83
C SER A 162 10.70 9.06 -13.27
N VAL A 163 10.39 10.29 -12.83
CA VAL A 163 9.07 10.69 -12.34
C VAL A 163 8.39 11.52 -13.42
N HIS A 164 7.17 11.15 -13.76
CA HIS A 164 6.34 11.81 -14.74
C HIS A 164 5.08 12.41 -14.12
N GLU A 165 4.49 13.39 -14.79
CA GLU A 165 3.22 13.97 -14.40
C GLU A 165 2.03 13.13 -14.89
N GLY A 166 0.96 13.14 -14.12
CA GLY A 166 -0.31 12.51 -14.45
C GLY A 166 -0.53 11.14 -13.81
N PRO A 167 -1.72 10.57 -14.01
CA PRO A 167 -2.08 9.28 -13.45
C PRO A 167 -1.41 8.13 -14.19
N ARG A 168 -1.16 7.06 -13.49
CA ARG A 168 -0.74 5.78 -14.04
C ARG A 168 -1.56 4.67 -13.38
N TYR A 169 -2.02 3.74 -14.21
CA TYR A 169 -2.69 2.53 -13.80
C TYR A 169 -1.92 1.34 -14.37
N THR A 170 -1.74 0.30 -13.61
CA THR A 170 -0.94 -0.86 -14.03
C THR A 170 -1.40 -2.13 -13.36
N ASP A 171 -0.66 -3.21 -13.57
CA ASP A 171 -0.83 -4.56 -13.02
C ASP A 171 -2.10 -5.30 -13.45
N ASN A 172 -2.73 -4.86 -14.52
CA ASN A 172 -3.89 -5.55 -15.06
C ASN A 172 -3.50 -6.40 -16.28
N GLY A 173 -3.61 -7.72 -16.16
CA GLY A 173 -3.38 -8.64 -17.27
C GLY A 173 -4.49 -8.51 -18.32
N PHE A 174 -4.19 -7.95 -19.48
CA PHE A 174 -5.18 -7.75 -20.53
C PHE A 174 -5.82 -9.08 -20.99
N TRP A 175 -5.03 -10.13 -21.09
CA TRP A 175 -5.50 -11.45 -21.48
C TRP A 175 -6.54 -12.01 -20.49
N ASP A 176 -6.37 -11.75 -19.19
CA ASP A 176 -7.29 -12.22 -18.16
C ASP A 176 -8.57 -11.40 -18.09
N THR A 177 -8.50 -10.11 -18.40
CA THR A 177 -9.54 -9.13 -18.07
C THR A 177 -10.44 -8.73 -19.23
N TYR A 178 -10.01 -8.87 -20.49
CA TYR A 178 -10.73 -8.34 -21.64
C TYR A 178 -12.12 -8.98 -21.88
N ARG A 179 -12.35 -10.21 -21.42
CA ARG A 179 -13.63 -10.92 -21.50
C ARG A 179 -14.34 -11.08 -20.16
N THR A 180 -13.78 -10.55 -19.09
CA THR A 180 -14.25 -10.73 -17.70
C THR A 180 -14.49 -9.39 -17.03
N VAL A 181 -13.48 -8.84 -16.37
CA VAL A 181 -13.58 -7.62 -15.55
C VAL A 181 -13.92 -6.38 -16.39
N TYR A 182 -13.34 -6.21 -17.57
CA TYR A 182 -13.63 -5.03 -18.40
C TYR A 182 -15.09 -4.96 -18.88
N PRO A 183 -15.73 -6.02 -19.40
CA PRO A 183 -17.16 -6.01 -19.66
C PRO A 183 -18.00 -5.72 -18.41
N LEU A 184 -17.64 -6.29 -17.26
CA LEU A 184 -18.32 -6.00 -15.99
C LEU A 184 -18.23 -4.52 -15.65
N PHE A 185 -17.02 -3.95 -15.61
CA PHE A 185 -16.80 -2.54 -15.26
C PHE A 185 -17.48 -1.58 -16.24
N SER A 186 -17.60 -1.94 -17.50
CA SER A 186 -18.36 -1.12 -18.46
C SER A 186 -19.82 -0.93 -18.07
N LYS A 187 -20.35 -1.76 -17.17
CA LYS A 187 -21.72 -1.70 -16.67
C LYS A 187 -21.83 -1.04 -15.29
N ILE A 188 -20.92 -1.38 -14.38
CA ILE A 188 -21.04 -1.00 -12.96
C ILE A 188 -20.06 0.08 -12.51
N ALA A 189 -19.04 0.40 -13.27
CA ALA A 189 -17.98 1.35 -12.92
C ALA A 189 -17.80 2.44 -13.99
N ARG A 190 -18.89 3.15 -14.30
CA ARG A 190 -18.89 4.27 -15.26
C ARG A 190 -18.47 5.57 -14.62
#